data_258584e424ec10329ceb3a176d9dc2a0
#
_entry.id   258584e424ec10329ceb3a176d9dc2a0
#
_cell.length_a   1.000
_cell.length_b   1.000
_cell.length_c   1.000
_cell.angle_alpha   90.00
_cell.angle_beta   90.00
_cell.angle_gamma   90.00
#
_symmetry.space_group_name_H-M   'P 1'
#
loop_
_entity.id
_entity.type
_entity.pdbx_description
1 polymer ?
#
loop_
_entity_poly.entity_id
_entity_poly.type
_entity_poly.pdbx_seq_one_letter_code
_entity_poly.pdbx_strand_id
1 'polypeptide(L)'
;MVAGSWYRAAMADDYEDLTACALSPELEAQLVDLQRECVFMWTNKGGEAFGVVMSYLPKDGTFWLTAAERRQRISAVRRFPRASLCINSTGTSLGGGKTITYKGECVVHDDRGTKDWFYPEFSRALRPDDEHAATTFQKFLDSPHRVIIEFIPDYSLSFDSTLMWQRSPEVARRGGSS
;
A
#
# COMPACT_ATOMS: atom_id res chain seq x y z
N MET A 1 8.94 53.88 16.31
CA MET A 1 8.14 52.99 15.51
C MET A 1 9.03 51.81 15.10
N VAL A 2 8.98 50.73 15.88
CA VAL A 2 9.65 49.47 15.55
C VAL A 2 8.65 48.36 15.85
N ALA A 3 7.80 48.10 14.87
CA ALA A 3 6.89 46.96 14.88
C ALA A 3 7.12 46.21 13.61
N GLY A 4 7.90 45.13 13.63
CA GLY A 4 8.14 44.35 12.43
C GLY A 4 9.12 43.19 12.54
N SER A 5 9.59 42.84 13.74
CA SER A 5 10.60 41.78 13.88
C SER A 5 10.10 40.50 14.56
N TRP A 6 8.89 40.47 15.07
CA TRP A 6 8.39 39.32 15.85
C TRP A 6 7.59 38.30 15.05
N TYR A 7 7.24 38.59 13.78
CA TYR A 7 6.42 37.72 12.93
C TYR A 7 7.22 36.81 12.01
N ARG A 8 8.56 36.88 11.97
CA ARG A 8 9.42 36.01 11.15
C ARG A 8 10.06 34.84 11.90
N ALA A 9 9.93 34.76 13.21
CA ALA A 9 10.49 33.67 14.00
C ALA A 9 9.51 32.52 14.27
N ALA A 10 8.27 32.60 13.78
CA ALA A 10 7.20 31.63 14.05
C ALA A 10 6.86 30.72 12.86
N MET A 11 7.68 30.70 11.82
CA MET A 11 7.64 29.66 10.77
C MET A 11 8.84 28.71 10.90
N ALA A 12 9.35 28.52 12.11
CA ALA A 12 10.27 27.46 12.40
C ALA A 12 9.50 26.14 12.38
N ASP A 13 9.72 25.37 11.33
CA ASP A 13 9.43 23.95 11.20
C ASP A 13 8.22 23.47 12.01
N ASP A 14 7.03 23.62 11.44
CA ASP A 14 5.86 22.89 11.92
C ASP A 14 6.13 21.39 11.67
N TYR A 15 6.68 20.72 12.69
CA TYR A 15 7.03 19.30 12.60
C TYR A 15 5.76 18.43 12.48
N GLU A 16 4.56 18.99 12.70
CA GLU A 16 3.27 18.36 12.46
C GLU A 16 2.78 18.54 11.03
N ASP A 17 3.47 19.37 10.19
CA ASP A 17 3.22 19.41 8.76
C ASP A 17 3.74 18.10 8.10
N LEU A 18 2.82 17.16 7.92
CA LEU A 18 3.11 15.85 7.38
C LEU A 18 3.42 15.86 5.88
N THR A 19 3.19 16.97 5.17
CA THR A 19 3.51 17.06 3.73
C THR A 19 5.01 16.90 3.47
N ALA A 20 5.84 17.37 4.40
CA ALA A 20 7.29 17.20 4.35
C ALA A 20 7.78 15.80 4.80
N CYS A 21 6.87 14.94 5.22
CA CYS A 21 7.15 13.56 5.63
C CYS A 21 6.69 12.54 4.58
N ALA A 22 6.32 12.99 3.39
CA ALA A 22 6.01 12.09 2.27
C ALA A 22 7.25 11.34 1.80
N LEU A 23 7.07 10.13 1.30
CA LEU A 23 8.13 9.37 0.63
C LEU A 23 8.50 10.05 -0.70
N SER A 24 9.76 9.93 -1.11
CA SER A 24 10.10 10.28 -2.49
C SER A 24 9.50 9.26 -3.48
N PRO A 25 9.28 9.64 -4.74
CA PRO A 25 8.77 8.72 -5.75
C PRO A 25 9.59 7.43 -5.89
N GLU A 26 10.92 7.53 -5.78
CA GLU A 26 11.83 6.39 -5.85
C GLU A 26 11.65 5.45 -4.65
N LEU A 27 11.45 6.00 -3.46
CA LEU A 27 11.25 5.22 -2.25
C LEU A 27 9.85 4.59 -2.21
N GLU A 28 8.84 5.27 -2.77
CA GLU A 28 7.51 4.69 -2.99
C GLU A 28 7.59 3.47 -3.92
N ALA A 29 8.24 3.61 -5.09
CA ALA A 29 8.42 2.52 -6.04
C ALA A 29 9.18 1.34 -5.39
N GLN A 30 10.26 1.64 -4.67
CA GLN A 30 11.04 0.62 -3.97
C GLN A 30 10.21 -0.11 -2.91
N LEU A 31 9.37 0.59 -2.15
CA LEU A 31 8.50 -0.03 -1.15
C LEU A 31 7.46 -0.94 -1.82
N VAL A 32 6.85 -0.51 -2.91
CA VAL A 32 5.89 -1.31 -3.68
C VAL A 32 6.53 -2.60 -4.22
N ASP A 33 7.79 -2.52 -4.68
CA ASP A 33 8.50 -3.67 -5.23
C ASP A 33 9.01 -4.65 -4.17
N LEU A 34 9.38 -4.16 -2.99
CA LEU A 34 9.92 -4.99 -1.91
C LEU A 34 8.83 -5.68 -1.09
N GLN A 35 7.73 -4.98 -0.82
CA GLN A 35 6.64 -5.53 -0.04
C GLN A 35 5.79 -6.46 -0.93
N ARG A 36 5.25 -7.52 -0.32
CA ARG A 36 4.36 -8.49 -0.98
C ARG A 36 2.98 -8.56 -0.37
N GLU A 37 2.74 -7.78 0.68
CA GLU A 37 1.47 -7.72 1.40
C GLU A 37 0.96 -6.29 1.52
N CYS A 38 -0.33 -6.14 1.49
CA CYS A 38 -1.03 -4.89 1.73
C CYS A 38 -2.23 -5.12 2.65
N VAL A 39 -2.72 -4.07 3.27
CA VAL A 39 -4.07 -4.06 3.84
C VAL A 39 -5.02 -3.59 2.76
N PHE A 40 -5.84 -4.49 2.23
CA PHE A 40 -6.91 -4.17 1.29
C PHE A 40 -8.17 -3.79 2.05
N MET A 41 -8.71 -2.60 1.81
CA MET A 41 -9.82 -2.01 2.56
C MET A 41 -11.01 -1.70 1.64
N TRP A 42 -12.21 -2.00 2.11
CA TRP A 42 -13.47 -1.76 1.40
C TRP A 42 -14.59 -1.35 2.37
N THR A 43 -15.71 -0.90 1.82
CA THR A 43 -16.90 -0.54 2.60
C THR A 43 -18.01 -1.57 2.40
N ASN A 44 -18.62 -2.01 3.47
CA ASN A 44 -19.76 -2.94 3.43
C ASN A 44 -21.08 -2.21 3.08
N LYS A 45 -22.20 -2.95 3.08
CA LYS A 45 -23.53 -2.38 2.80
C LYS A 45 -24.00 -1.37 3.84
N GLY A 46 -23.50 -1.46 5.06
CA GLY A 46 -23.81 -0.55 6.17
C GLY A 46 -22.96 0.71 6.20
N GLY A 47 -22.02 0.89 5.25
CA GLY A 47 -21.09 2.02 5.26
C GLY A 47 -19.89 1.81 6.18
N GLU A 48 -19.72 0.62 6.77
CA GLU A 48 -18.61 0.30 7.66
C GLU A 48 -17.36 -0.10 6.87
N ALA A 49 -16.19 0.41 7.29
CA ALA A 49 -14.91 0.07 6.70
C ALA A 49 -14.40 -1.28 7.21
N PHE A 50 -13.91 -2.11 6.31
CA PHE A 50 -13.22 -3.36 6.61
C PHE A 50 -11.85 -3.39 5.96
N GLY A 51 -10.90 -4.09 6.58
CA GLY A 51 -9.57 -4.31 6.03
C GLY A 51 -9.08 -5.73 6.31
N VAL A 52 -8.35 -6.30 5.36
CA VAL A 52 -7.67 -7.59 5.51
C VAL A 52 -6.29 -7.53 4.87
N VAL A 53 -5.34 -8.27 5.44
CA VAL A 53 -4.05 -8.45 4.79
C VAL A 53 -4.21 -9.37 3.58
N MET A 54 -3.66 -8.96 2.45
CA MET A 54 -3.65 -9.71 1.20
C MET A 54 -2.31 -9.53 0.51
N SER A 55 -1.83 -10.60 -0.14
CA SER A 55 -0.71 -10.45 -1.07
C SER A 55 -1.17 -9.78 -2.37
N TYR A 56 -0.27 -9.04 -3.00
CA TYR A 56 -0.51 -8.36 -4.26
C TYR A 56 0.64 -8.54 -5.25
N LEU A 57 0.36 -8.30 -6.52
CA LEU A 57 1.32 -8.17 -7.61
C LEU A 57 1.18 -6.78 -8.21
N PRO A 58 2.22 -5.91 -8.15
CA PRO A 58 2.20 -4.65 -8.87
C PRO A 58 2.48 -4.92 -10.36
N LYS A 59 1.71 -4.29 -11.25
CA LYS A 59 1.91 -4.39 -12.70
C LYS A 59 1.31 -3.17 -13.40
N ASP A 60 2.11 -2.51 -14.22
CA ASP A 60 1.69 -1.40 -15.09
C ASP A 60 0.92 -0.28 -14.34
N GLY A 61 1.36 0.05 -13.11
CA GLY A 61 0.74 1.08 -12.28
C GLY A 61 -0.54 0.64 -11.55
N THR A 62 -0.92 -0.62 -11.65
CA THR A 62 -2.07 -1.21 -10.95
C THR A 62 -1.63 -2.30 -9.96
N PHE A 63 -2.53 -2.70 -9.09
CA PHE A 63 -2.28 -3.76 -8.11
C PHE A 63 -3.25 -4.91 -8.33
N TRP A 64 -2.70 -6.11 -8.45
CA TRP A 64 -3.47 -7.30 -8.74
C TRP A 64 -3.51 -8.23 -7.53
N LEU A 65 -4.72 -8.60 -7.11
CA LEU A 65 -4.97 -9.43 -5.94
C LEU A 65 -5.92 -10.58 -6.31
N THR A 66 -6.01 -11.60 -5.45
CA THR A 66 -6.97 -12.69 -5.70
C THR A 66 -7.71 -13.10 -4.45
N ALA A 67 -8.95 -13.52 -4.61
CA ALA A 67 -9.78 -14.03 -3.53
C ALA A 67 -10.78 -15.06 -4.04
N ALA A 68 -11.26 -15.93 -3.14
CA ALA A 68 -12.43 -16.75 -3.45
C ALA A 68 -13.66 -15.84 -3.66
N GLU A 69 -14.45 -16.12 -4.69
CA GLU A 69 -15.60 -15.31 -5.10
C GLU A 69 -16.61 -15.06 -3.98
N ARG A 70 -16.78 -16.03 -3.06
CA ARG A 70 -17.71 -15.92 -1.92
C ARG A 70 -17.24 -15.00 -0.80
N ARG A 71 -16.04 -14.43 -0.88
CA ARG A 71 -15.55 -13.48 0.14
C ARG A 71 -16.34 -12.18 0.09
N GLN A 72 -16.70 -11.64 1.26
CA GLN A 72 -17.50 -10.41 1.41
C GLN A 72 -16.92 -9.23 0.62
N ARG A 73 -15.58 -9.11 0.56
CA ARG A 73 -14.90 -8.06 -0.21
C ARG A 73 -15.25 -8.10 -1.70
N ILE A 74 -15.43 -9.28 -2.31
CA ILE A 74 -15.79 -9.41 -3.72
C ILE A 74 -17.17 -8.84 -3.99
N SER A 75 -18.17 -9.25 -3.20
CA SER A 75 -19.53 -8.69 -3.33
C SER A 75 -19.59 -7.19 -2.99
N ALA A 76 -18.69 -6.72 -2.12
CA ALA A 76 -18.61 -5.31 -1.75
C ALA A 76 -18.05 -4.47 -2.92
N VAL A 77 -16.89 -4.84 -3.50
CA VAL A 77 -16.30 -4.08 -4.60
C VAL A 77 -17.09 -4.20 -5.91
N ARG A 78 -17.79 -5.31 -6.15
CA ARG A 78 -18.74 -5.41 -7.27
C ARG A 78 -19.91 -4.43 -7.15
N ARG A 79 -20.35 -4.12 -5.94
CA ARG A 79 -21.43 -3.17 -5.65
C ARG A 79 -20.96 -1.73 -5.61
N PHE A 80 -19.81 -1.50 -4.99
CA PHE A 80 -19.18 -0.20 -4.84
C PHE A 80 -17.69 -0.38 -5.05
N PRO A 81 -17.17 -0.06 -6.25
CA PRO A 81 -15.81 -0.41 -6.64
C PRO A 81 -14.72 0.37 -5.92
N ARG A 82 -15.06 1.46 -5.22
CA ARG A 82 -14.07 2.25 -4.46
C ARG A 82 -13.51 1.45 -3.30
N ALA A 83 -12.18 1.43 -3.23
CA ALA A 83 -11.41 0.73 -2.21
C ALA A 83 -10.15 1.52 -1.85
N SER A 84 -9.43 1.04 -0.85
CA SER A 84 -8.10 1.53 -0.52
C SER A 84 -7.14 0.36 -0.30
N LEU A 85 -5.86 0.61 -0.54
CA LEU A 85 -4.80 -0.37 -0.39
C LEU A 85 -3.65 0.31 0.35
N CYS A 86 -3.28 -0.20 1.53
CA CYS A 86 -2.19 0.32 2.34
C CYS A 86 -1.02 -0.66 2.35
N ILE A 87 0.14 -0.17 1.95
CA ILE A 87 1.41 -0.90 1.97
C ILE A 87 2.27 -0.27 3.06
N ASN A 88 2.94 -1.10 3.87
CA ASN A 88 3.89 -0.63 4.87
C ASN A 88 5.25 -1.32 4.72
N SER A 89 6.30 -0.70 5.23
CA SER A 89 7.67 -1.18 5.09
C SER A 89 8.09 -2.22 6.12
N THR A 90 7.22 -2.60 7.05
CA THR A 90 7.54 -3.60 8.08
C THR A 90 7.92 -4.94 7.45
N GLY A 91 9.04 -5.50 7.86
CA GLY A 91 9.55 -6.76 7.33
C GLY A 91 10.35 -6.64 6.03
N THR A 92 10.49 -5.43 5.47
CA THR A 92 11.35 -5.17 4.31
C THR A 92 12.72 -4.63 4.70
N SER A 93 13.66 -4.57 3.75
CA SER A 93 14.98 -3.97 3.95
C SER A 93 14.94 -2.43 4.17
N LEU A 94 13.81 -1.78 3.94
CA LEU A 94 13.62 -0.34 4.20
C LEU A 94 13.43 -0.01 5.69
N GLY A 95 13.31 -1.01 6.54
CA GLY A 95 12.96 -0.82 7.95
C GLY A 95 11.51 -0.38 8.15
N GLY A 96 11.06 -0.28 9.40
CA GLY A 96 9.69 0.13 9.72
C GLY A 96 9.43 1.63 9.54
N GLY A 97 8.15 2.01 9.68
CA GLY A 97 7.74 3.40 9.78
C GLY A 97 7.42 4.10 8.46
N LYS A 98 7.48 3.41 7.32
CA LYS A 98 7.07 3.96 6.02
C LYS A 98 5.77 3.31 5.57
N THR A 99 4.86 4.12 5.04
CA THR A 99 3.56 3.66 4.53
C THR A 99 3.16 4.40 3.27
N ILE A 100 2.43 3.71 2.41
CA ILE A 100 1.72 4.31 1.28
C ILE A 100 0.28 3.80 1.32
N THR A 101 -0.68 4.70 1.27
CA THR A 101 -2.10 4.36 1.10
C THR A 101 -2.57 4.86 -0.25
N TYR A 102 -3.01 3.93 -1.09
CA TYR A 102 -3.67 4.23 -2.35
C TYR A 102 -5.18 4.22 -2.17
N LYS A 103 -5.88 5.12 -2.84
CA LYS A 103 -7.32 5.05 -3.12
C LYS A 103 -7.50 4.78 -4.60
N GLY A 104 -8.56 4.07 -4.94
CA GLY A 104 -8.78 3.71 -6.33
C GLY A 104 -10.05 2.92 -6.55
N GLU A 105 -10.17 2.38 -7.74
CA GLU A 105 -11.29 1.55 -8.15
C GLU A 105 -10.87 0.11 -8.39
N CYS A 106 -11.79 -0.82 -8.13
CA CYS A 106 -11.59 -2.24 -8.34
C CYS A 106 -12.37 -2.72 -9.57
N VAL A 107 -11.70 -3.49 -10.42
CA VAL A 107 -12.33 -4.34 -11.43
C VAL A 107 -12.17 -5.80 -11.01
N VAL A 108 -13.25 -6.57 -11.12
CA VAL A 108 -13.22 -8.00 -10.76
C VAL A 108 -13.23 -8.83 -12.03
N HIS A 109 -12.16 -9.60 -12.24
CA HIS A 109 -11.97 -10.47 -13.40
C HIS A 109 -12.22 -11.93 -13.00
N ASP A 110 -12.96 -12.64 -13.81
CA ASP A 110 -13.20 -14.08 -13.67
C ASP A 110 -12.88 -14.87 -14.96
N ASP A 111 -12.49 -14.14 -16.02
CA ASP A 111 -12.15 -14.67 -17.31
C ASP A 111 -10.83 -15.49 -17.32
N ARG A 112 -10.73 -16.41 -18.26
CA ARG A 112 -9.57 -17.29 -18.37
C ARG A 112 -8.29 -16.55 -18.77
N GLY A 113 -8.40 -15.58 -19.66
CA GLY A 113 -7.25 -14.81 -20.14
C GLY A 113 -6.50 -14.10 -19.01
N THR A 114 -7.24 -13.44 -18.10
CA THR A 114 -6.65 -12.81 -16.93
C THR A 114 -6.01 -13.83 -15.99
N LYS A 115 -6.67 -14.97 -15.76
CA LYS A 115 -6.13 -16.02 -14.89
C LYS A 115 -4.85 -16.65 -15.46
N ASP A 116 -4.74 -16.80 -16.77
CA ASP A 116 -3.63 -17.45 -17.45
C ASP A 116 -2.31 -16.70 -17.32
N TRP A 117 -2.34 -15.38 -17.27
CA TRP A 117 -1.13 -14.62 -17.05
C TRP A 117 -0.89 -14.34 -15.56
N PHE A 118 -1.97 -14.01 -14.80
CA PHE A 118 -1.83 -13.54 -13.42
C PHE A 118 -1.33 -14.63 -12.46
N TYR A 119 -1.94 -15.82 -12.46
CA TYR A 119 -1.55 -16.85 -11.49
C TYR A 119 -0.10 -17.31 -11.61
N PRO A 120 0.47 -17.52 -12.82
CA PRO A 120 1.90 -17.81 -12.94
C PRO A 120 2.79 -16.69 -12.42
N GLU A 121 2.52 -15.43 -12.79
CA GLU A 121 3.33 -14.29 -12.36
C GLU A 121 3.23 -14.06 -10.86
N PHE A 122 2.02 -14.07 -10.30
CA PHE A 122 1.77 -13.90 -8.88
C PHE A 122 2.43 -15.01 -8.03
N SER A 123 2.34 -16.26 -8.49
CA SER A 123 2.92 -17.39 -7.77
C SER A 123 4.44 -17.32 -7.73
N ARG A 124 5.09 -16.97 -8.85
CA ARG A 124 6.54 -16.73 -8.90
C ARG A 124 6.97 -15.53 -8.05
N ALA A 125 6.23 -14.44 -8.07
CA ALA A 125 6.53 -13.26 -7.25
C ALA A 125 6.49 -13.56 -5.74
N LEU A 126 5.62 -14.46 -5.30
CA LEU A 126 5.51 -14.88 -3.89
C LEU A 126 6.41 -16.06 -3.52
N ARG A 127 7.01 -16.73 -4.47
CA ARG A 127 7.89 -17.91 -4.30
C ARG A 127 9.10 -17.81 -5.25
N PRO A 128 9.90 -16.73 -5.17
CA PRO A 128 10.91 -16.44 -6.16
C PRO A 128 12.03 -17.50 -6.23
N ASP A 129 12.32 -18.15 -5.11
CA ASP A 129 13.45 -19.07 -4.97
C ASP A 129 13.05 -20.55 -5.07
N ASP A 130 11.76 -20.86 -5.32
CA ASP A 130 11.25 -22.23 -5.38
C ASP A 130 10.19 -22.39 -6.47
N GLU A 131 10.62 -22.81 -7.67
CA GLU A 131 9.76 -23.03 -8.84
C GLU A 131 8.72 -24.15 -8.60
N HIS A 132 9.07 -25.17 -7.81
CA HIS A 132 8.13 -26.23 -7.47
C HIS A 132 7.01 -25.71 -6.56
N ALA A 133 7.38 -24.95 -5.53
CA ALA A 133 6.40 -24.28 -4.65
C ALA A 133 5.55 -23.27 -5.42
N ALA A 134 6.15 -22.50 -6.34
CA ALA A 134 5.40 -21.57 -7.20
C ALA A 134 4.37 -22.30 -8.06
N THR A 135 4.76 -23.37 -8.73
CA THR A 135 3.85 -24.18 -9.55
C THR A 135 2.73 -24.83 -8.73
N THR A 136 3.05 -25.35 -7.55
CA THR A 136 2.05 -25.92 -6.63
C THR A 136 1.06 -24.86 -6.17
N PHE A 137 1.55 -23.68 -5.81
CA PHE A 137 0.73 -22.56 -5.39
C PHE A 137 -0.16 -22.04 -6.52
N GLN A 138 0.36 -21.95 -7.75
CA GLN A 138 -0.43 -21.60 -8.94
C GLN A 138 -1.61 -22.55 -9.12
N LYS A 139 -1.39 -23.87 -9.05
CA LYS A 139 -2.46 -24.88 -9.17
C LYS A 139 -3.51 -24.74 -8.07
N PHE A 140 -3.09 -24.40 -6.86
CA PHE A 140 -4.00 -24.13 -5.75
C PHE A 140 -4.86 -22.87 -6.00
N LEU A 141 -4.28 -21.83 -6.59
CA LEU A 141 -4.99 -20.59 -6.90
C LEU A 141 -5.95 -20.75 -8.08
N ASP A 142 -5.62 -21.54 -9.07
CA ASP A 142 -6.41 -21.72 -10.29
C ASP A 142 -7.64 -22.63 -10.04
N SER A 143 -8.53 -22.13 -9.19
CA SER A 143 -9.80 -22.81 -8.87
C SER A 143 -10.98 -22.12 -9.57
N PRO A 144 -12.06 -22.86 -9.89
CA PRO A 144 -13.24 -22.30 -10.60
C PRO A 144 -13.91 -21.14 -9.87
N HIS A 145 -13.80 -21.11 -8.54
CA HIS A 145 -14.46 -20.15 -7.68
C HIS A 145 -13.52 -19.04 -7.17
N ARG A 146 -12.41 -18.82 -7.83
CA ARG A 146 -11.51 -17.74 -7.50
C ARG A 146 -11.55 -16.66 -8.57
N VAL A 147 -11.55 -15.42 -8.12
CA VAL A 147 -11.54 -14.22 -8.95
C VAL A 147 -10.30 -13.39 -8.70
N ILE A 148 -9.99 -12.51 -9.61
CA ILE A 148 -8.86 -11.59 -9.54
C ILE A 148 -9.43 -10.18 -9.39
N ILE A 149 -8.83 -9.39 -8.52
CA ILE A 149 -9.14 -7.97 -8.32
C ILE A 149 -8.01 -7.19 -8.95
N GLU A 150 -8.30 -6.38 -9.95
CA GLU A 150 -7.43 -5.31 -10.40
C GLU A 150 -7.81 -4.04 -9.62
N PHE A 151 -6.88 -3.48 -8.86
CA PHE A 151 -7.05 -2.22 -8.17
C PHE A 151 -6.29 -1.14 -8.93
N ILE A 152 -7.01 -0.14 -9.43
CA ILE A 152 -6.52 0.96 -10.25
C ILE A 152 -6.45 2.21 -9.36
N PRO A 153 -5.24 2.62 -8.92
CA PRO A 153 -5.09 3.77 -8.05
C PRO A 153 -5.33 5.10 -8.79
N ASP A 154 -6.00 6.04 -8.13
CA ASP A 154 -6.22 7.41 -8.63
C ASP A 154 -5.72 8.48 -7.64
N TYR A 155 -5.27 8.06 -6.44
CA TYR A 155 -4.70 8.92 -5.42
C TYR A 155 -3.77 8.12 -4.52
N SER A 156 -2.68 8.75 -4.07
CA SER A 156 -1.80 8.19 -3.04
C SER A 156 -1.53 9.18 -1.92
N LEU A 157 -1.29 8.64 -0.74
CA LEU A 157 -0.79 9.34 0.44
C LEU A 157 0.32 8.50 1.05
N SER A 158 1.52 9.07 1.18
CA SER A 158 2.65 8.39 1.79
C SER A 158 3.15 9.12 3.04
N PHE A 159 3.85 8.39 3.90
CA PHE A 159 4.37 8.91 5.15
C PHE A 159 5.62 8.14 5.58
N ASP A 160 6.65 8.88 6.02
CA ASP A 160 7.86 8.36 6.66
C ASP A 160 7.98 8.93 8.08
N SER A 161 7.76 8.07 9.07
CA SER A 161 7.88 8.44 10.49
C SER A 161 9.31 8.84 10.88
N THR A 162 10.32 8.38 10.13
CA THR A 162 11.71 8.75 10.38
C THR A 162 11.95 10.23 10.09
N LEU A 163 11.38 10.74 8.99
CA LEU A 163 11.46 12.15 8.63
C LEU A 163 10.74 13.03 9.67
N MET A 164 9.55 12.62 10.11
CA MET A 164 8.81 13.30 11.17
C MET A 164 9.63 13.33 12.47
N TRP A 165 10.18 12.17 12.87
CA TRP A 165 10.98 12.08 14.09
C TRP A 165 12.22 12.98 14.04
N GLN A 166 12.95 13.02 12.92
CA GLN A 166 14.14 13.85 12.74
C GLN A 166 13.84 15.36 12.86
N ARG A 167 12.63 15.78 12.52
CA ARG A 167 12.17 17.17 12.61
C ARG A 167 11.62 17.53 13.98
N SER A 168 11.46 16.57 14.89
CA SER A 168 10.87 16.85 16.20
C SER A 168 11.82 17.66 17.09
N PRO A 169 11.30 18.65 17.85
CA PRO A 169 12.11 19.46 18.76
C PRO A 169 12.85 18.66 19.83
N GLU A 170 12.35 17.49 20.19
CA GLU A 170 12.95 16.61 21.18
C GLU A 170 14.24 15.96 20.69
N VAL A 171 14.30 15.58 19.41
CA VAL A 171 15.51 15.02 18.79
C VAL A 171 16.56 16.12 18.61
N ALA A 172 16.15 17.32 18.19
CA ALA A 172 17.05 18.46 18.07
C ALA A 172 17.71 18.83 19.42
N ARG A 173 16.98 18.72 20.54
CA ARG A 173 17.53 18.96 21.90
C ARG A 173 18.51 17.86 22.34
N ARG A 174 18.33 16.61 21.93
CA ARG A 174 19.23 15.49 22.29
C ARG A 174 20.51 15.48 21.46
N GLY A 175 20.45 15.91 20.21
CA GLY A 175 21.61 16.00 19.30
C GLY A 175 22.57 17.15 19.60
N GLY A 176 22.15 18.16 20.35
CA GLY A 176 22.96 19.30 20.76
C GLY A 176 23.76 19.10 22.06
N SER A 177 23.77 17.89 22.63
CA SER A 177 24.45 17.55 23.88
C SER A 177 25.63 16.59 23.68
N SER A 178 26.34 16.70 22.55
CA SER A 178 27.56 15.92 22.26
C SER A 178 28.77 16.84 22.16
#